data_5b653ead14b633aaa3c66c751de499e2
#
_entry.id   5b653ead14b633aaa3c66c751de499e2
#
_cell.length_a   1.000
_cell.length_b   1.000
_cell.length_c   1.000
_cell.angle_alpha   90.00
_cell.angle_beta   90.00
_cell.angle_gamma   90.00
#
_symmetry.space_group_name_H-M   'P 1'
#
loop_
_entity.id
_entity.type
_entity.pdbx_description
1 polymer ?
#
loop_
_entity_poly.entity_id
_entity_poly.type
_entity_poly.pdbx_seq_one_letter_code
_entity_poly.pdbx_strand_id
1 'polypeptide(L)'
;MASTKISTDYLIVGSGAVGMAFADTLLTDTDADIVIVDRHHKPGGHWNVAYPFVTLHQPSSFYGVSSRELSTGKLDEIGLNKGLGSLASGATVSAYFDSVMRERFLPSGRVRYFPMSEYYGEGRFTSLVSGKEFEVTARLKHVDATYLKTTVPSTHIPRFSIGDDVWFMPINDLPKLTSTPEGFVVIGGGKTGIDACLWLLENGVEPDAIRWIMPRDAWMIDRRNTQSDIAFFNDTIGAQAAQFEAIANATSIDDLFERLEDSGVLLRLDPAVKPRMFHGATITQAELNELRRIQSVIRMGRVEKIEADQITLEGGTIPTGPNIVHVDCSASAITNLHTKPIFQGDLITPQTVRSYQPVFSASLIAHVEATRETEQEKNQLCGVVPLPNLDTDWITMMIPFMMNQYQWSRDPELREWLSHNRLDGFSGMVRNIDKNDEEKQAILQRMRDSAMPAMAKLQTFVSELEKAS
;
A
#
# COMPACT_ATOMS: atom_id res chain seq x y z
N MET A 1 36.46 -18.48 3.62
CA MET A 1 36.15 -19.44 2.53
C MET A 1 36.06 -18.65 1.24
N ALA A 2 36.38 -19.24 0.08
CA ALA A 2 36.19 -18.50 -1.20
C ALA A 2 34.69 -18.31 -1.45
N SER A 3 34.28 -17.12 -1.91
CA SER A 3 32.89 -16.83 -2.27
C SER A 3 32.44 -17.69 -3.46
N THR A 4 31.20 -18.15 -3.44
CA THR A 4 30.61 -18.87 -4.58
C THR A 4 30.17 -17.85 -5.63
N LYS A 5 30.73 -17.93 -6.85
CA LYS A 5 30.40 -17.05 -7.95
C LYS A 5 29.18 -17.52 -8.72
N ILE A 6 28.24 -16.62 -9.01
CA ILE A 6 26.99 -16.87 -9.70
C ILE A 6 26.84 -15.84 -10.84
N SER A 7 26.43 -16.29 -12.04
CA SER A 7 26.04 -15.39 -13.14
C SER A 7 24.54 -15.53 -13.39
N THR A 8 23.89 -14.39 -13.70
CA THR A 8 22.45 -14.31 -13.98
C THR A 8 22.17 -13.08 -14.86
N ASP A 9 20.98 -12.96 -15.43
CA ASP A 9 20.57 -11.73 -16.15
C ASP A 9 20.13 -10.67 -15.16
N TYR A 10 19.27 -11.03 -14.20
CA TYR A 10 18.77 -10.11 -13.18
C TYR A 10 19.08 -10.62 -11.76
N LEU A 11 19.55 -9.70 -10.92
CA LEU A 11 19.62 -9.91 -9.47
C LEU A 11 18.54 -9.07 -8.79
N ILE A 12 17.56 -9.73 -8.18
CA ILE A 12 16.48 -9.08 -7.45
C ILE A 12 16.75 -9.19 -5.95
N VAL A 13 16.83 -8.06 -5.27
CA VAL A 13 16.97 -7.98 -3.81
C VAL A 13 15.60 -7.73 -3.21
N GLY A 14 15.11 -8.69 -2.44
CA GLY A 14 13.80 -8.71 -1.82
C GLY A 14 12.78 -9.58 -2.58
N SER A 15 12.23 -10.59 -1.90
CA SER A 15 11.13 -11.45 -2.36
C SER A 15 9.78 -11.06 -1.75
N GLY A 16 9.64 -9.77 -1.38
CA GLY A 16 8.35 -9.19 -1.02
C GLY A 16 7.42 -9.08 -2.23
N ALA A 17 6.21 -8.58 -2.02
CA ALA A 17 5.20 -8.46 -3.07
C ALA A 17 5.71 -7.76 -4.34
N VAL A 18 6.52 -6.70 -4.19
CA VAL A 18 7.14 -5.94 -5.30
C VAL A 18 8.13 -6.82 -6.09
N GLY A 19 9.07 -7.47 -5.40
CA GLY A 19 10.06 -8.34 -6.07
C GLY A 19 9.43 -9.54 -6.73
N MET A 20 8.40 -10.15 -6.11
CA MET A 20 7.66 -11.27 -6.68
C MET A 20 6.85 -10.86 -7.92
N ALA A 21 6.17 -9.71 -7.90
CA ALA A 21 5.41 -9.22 -9.07
C ALA A 21 6.34 -8.83 -10.23
N PHE A 22 7.48 -8.22 -9.93
CA PHE A 22 8.51 -7.90 -10.93
C PHE A 22 9.08 -9.17 -11.58
N ALA A 23 9.51 -10.15 -10.76
CA ALA A 23 10.06 -11.41 -11.26
C ALA A 23 9.07 -12.21 -12.11
N ASP A 24 7.79 -12.25 -11.71
CA ASP A 24 6.73 -12.95 -12.44
C ASP A 24 6.53 -12.39 -13.86
N THR A 25 6.53 -11.07 -13.99
CA THR A 25 6.39 -10.40 -15.28
C THR A 25 7.62 -10.63 -16.16
N LEU A 26 8.84 -10.53 -15.61
CA LEU A 26 10.05 -10.89 -16.36
C LEU A 26 10.04 -12.34 -16.86
N LEU A 27 9.61 -13.28 -16.01
CA LEU A 27 9.47 -14.70 -16.42
C LEU A 27 8.45 -14.90 -17.54
N THR A 28 7.44 -14.05 -17.61
CA THR A 28 6.39 -14.10 -18.65
C THR A 28 6.85 -13.48 -19.96
N ASP A 29 7.51 -12.32 -19.87
CA ASP A 29 7.79 -11.46 -21.02
C ASP A 29 9.20 -11.69 -21.62
N THR A 30 10.07 -12.45 -20.92
CA THR A 30 11.46 -12.71 -21.33
C THR A 30 11.88 -14.16 -21.05
N ASP A 31 13.04 -14.56 -21.58
CA ASP A 31 13.72 -15.82 -21.26
C ASP A 31 14.86 -15.64 -20.22
N ALA A 32 14.87 -14.53 -19.49
CA ALA A 32 15.95 -14.16 -18.58
C ALA A 32 16.10 -15.11 -17.39
N ASP A 33 17.36 -15.31 -16.96
CA ASP A 33 17.72 -15.96 -15.70
C ASP A 33 17.67 -14.95 -14.55
N ILE A 34 17.12 -15.37 -13.41
CA ILE A 34 16.89 -14.51 -12.25
C ILE A 34 17.50 -15.12 -10.98
N VAL A 35 18.24 -14.32 -10.24
CA VAL A 35 18.61 -14.61 -8.84
C VAL A 35 17.77 -13.72 -7.93
N ILE A 36 17.13 -14.32 -6.93
CA ILE A 36 16.38 -13.59 -5.90
C ILE A 36 17.03 -13.83 -4.55
N VAL A 37 17.36 -12.75 -3.83
CA VAL A 37 17.96 -12.79 -2.49
C VAL A 37 17.01 -12.14 -1.49
N ASP A 38 16.72 -12.80 -0.37
CA ASP A 38 15.88 -12.26 0.69
C ASP A 38 16.37 -12.64 2.09
N ARG A 39 16.24 -11.73 3.04
CA ARG A 39 16.57 -11.95 4.44
C ARG A 39 15.58 -12.84 5.20
N HIS A 40 14.34 -12.93 4.72
CA HIS A 40 13.30 -13.76 5.31
C HIS A 40 13.44 -15.23 4.88
N HIS A 41 12.85 -16.13 5.66
CA HIS A 41 12.90 -17.58 5.42
C HIS A 41 12.00 -18.05 4.25
N LYS A 42 11.08 -17.20 3.81
CA LYS A 42 10.17 -17.46 2.69
C LYS A 42 9.76 -16.14 2.02
N PRO A 43 9.22 -16.19 0.77
CA PRO A 43 8.74 -14.99 0.08
C PRO A 43 7.54 -14.36 0.80
N GLY A 44 7.25 -13.09 0.46
CA GLY A 44 6.16 -12.31 1.04
C GLY A 44 6.61 -11.06 1.79
N GLY A 45 7.93 -10.89 2.05
CA GLY A 45 8.47 -9.68 2.68
C GLY A 45 7.85 -9.43 4.07
N HIS A 46 7.28 -8.24 4.30
CA HIS A 46 6.69 -7.85 5.59
C HIS A 46 5.48 -8.70 6.03
N TRP A 47 4.81 -9.41 5.12
CA TRP A 47 3.74 -10.33 5.49
C TRP A 47 4.20 -11.45 6.41
N ASN A 48 5.49 -11.79 6.39
CA ASN A 48 6.08 -12.80 7.29
C ASN A 48 6.10 -12.38 8.77
N VAL A 49 5.95 -11.08 9.06
CA VAL A 49 6.05 -10.48 10.40
C VAL A 49 4.87 -9.53 10.70
N ALA A 50 3.86 -9.49 9.86
CA ALA A 50 2.63 -8.73 10.08
C ALA A 50 1.80 -9.32 11.24
N TYR A 51 0.88 -8.53 11.80
CA TYR A 51 0.02 -9.01 12.89
C TYR A 51 -0.97 -10.08 12.40
N PRO A 52 -1.38 -11.05 13.27
CA PRO A 52 -2.05 -12.27 12.83
C PRO A 52 -3.41 -12.07 12.15
N PHE A 53 -4.13 -11.00 12.50
CA PHE A 53 -5.46 -10.69 11.98
C PHE A 53 -5.45 -9.64 10.85
N VAL A 54 -4.27 -9.31 10.30
CA VAL A 54 -4.16 -8.40 9.17
C VAL A 54 -4.84 -8.98 7.93
N THR A 55 -5.55 -8.12 7.20
CA THR A 55 -6.06 -8.42 5.86
C THR A 55 -5.56 -7.39 4.85
N LEU A 56 -5.69 -7.70 3.57
CA LEU A 56 -5.54 -6.68 2.54
C LEU A 56 -6.53 -5.55 2.76
N HIS A 57 -6.19 -4.32 2.38
CA HIS A 57 -7.10 -3.18 2.44
C HIS A 57 -8.01 -3.09 1.22
N GLN A 58 -7.53 -3.60 0.09
CA GLN A 58 -8.20 -3.63 -1.21
C GLN A 58 -8.54 -5.06 -1.57
N PRO A 59 -9.47 -5.29 -2.51
CA PRO A 59 -9.81 -6.62 -2.97
C PRO A 59 -8.58 -7.43 -3.39
N SER A 60 -8.59 -8.71 -3.05
CA SER A 60 -7.48 -9.63 -3.33
C SER A 60 -7.17 -9.77 -4.82
N SER A 61 -8.13 -9.45 -5.70
CA SER A 61 -7.98 -9.43 -7.16
C SER A 61 -6.89 -8.48 -7.67
N PHE A 62 -6.60 -7.39 -6.95
CA PHE A 62 -5.53 -6.45 -7.29
C PHE A 62 -4.16 -6.83 -6.75
N TYR A 63 -4.04 -7.94 -6.02
CA TYR A 63 -2.81 -8.26 -5.32
C TYR A 63 -2.16 -9.55 -5.82
N GLY A 64 -0.86 -9.69 -5.54
CA GLY A 64 -0.05 -10.84 -5.90
C GLY A 64 0.78 -10.64 -7.15
N VAL A 65 0.87 -11.67 -8.01
CA VAL A 65 1.61 -11.65 -9.28
C VAL A 65 0.65 -11.69 -10.47
N SER A 66 1.07 -11.24 -11.66
CA SER A 66 0.21 -11.14 -12.84
C SER A 66 -0.29 -12.49 -13.34
N SER A 67 0.55 -13.51 -13.30
CA SER A 67 0.25 -14.84 -13.87
C SER A 67 -0.64 -15.73 -13.01
N ARG A 68 -0.86 -15.40 -11.75
CA ARG A 68 -1.63 -16.20 -10.79
C ARG A 68 -2.50 -15.34 -9.91
N GLU A 69 -3.77 -15.69 -9.81
CA GLU A 69 -4.72 -14.96 -8.99
C GLU A 69 -4.62 -15.35 -7.51
N LEU A 70 -4.70 -14.34 -6.63
CA LEU A 70 -4.86 -14.53 -5.19
C LEU A 70 -6.34 -14.61 -4.80
N SER A 71 -7.20 -13.91 -5.54
CA SER A 71 -8.63 -13.83 -5.27
C SER A 71 -9.33 -15.15 -5.60
N THR A 72 -10.44 -15.39 -4.91
CA THR A 72 -11.38 -16.47 -5.25
C THR A 72 -12.48 -16.02 -6.22
N GLY A 73 -12.51 -14.73 -6.61
CA GLY A 73 -13.58 -14.11 -7.39
C GLY A 73 -14.89 -13.94 -6.61
N LYS A 74 -14.89 -14.19 -5.29
CA LYS A 74 -16.09 -14.11 -4.44
C LYS A 74 -16.18 -12.76 -3.73
N LEU A 75 -17.41 -12.37 -3.42
CA LEU A 75 -17.72 -11.29 -2.50
C LEU A 75 -17.80 -11.86 -1.08
N ASP A 76 -17.44 -11.01 -0.09
CA ASP A 76 -17.64 -11.38 1.31
C ASP A 76 -19.16 -11.36 1.65
N GLU A 77 -19.64 -12.43 2.28
CA GLU A 77 -21.07 -12.61 2.58
C GLU A 77 -21.44 -12.07 3.97
N ILE A 78 -20.46 -11.91 4.84
CA ILE A 78 -20.62 -11.50 6.25
C ILE A 78 -19.59 -10.44 6.64
N GLY A 79 -19.73 -9.88 7.84
CA GLY A 79 -18.80 -8.92 8.44
C GLY A 79 -18.85 -7.54 7.81
N LEU A 80 -17.87 -6.71 8.15
CA LEU A 80 -17.81 -5.30 7.78
C LEU A 80 -17.44 -5.06 6.30
N ASN A 81 -16.97 -6.10 5.59
CA ASN A 81 -16.69 -6.08 4.15
C ASN A 81 -17.79 -6.71 3.30
N LYS A 82 -18.95 -7.04 3.88
CA LYS A 82 -20.05 -7.71 3.20
C LYS A 82 -20.44 -7.04 1.89
N GLY A 83 -20.56 -7.84 0.83
CA GLY A 83 -20.97 -7.39 -0.52
C GLY A 83 -19.85 -6.80 -1.36
N LEU A 84 -18.61 -6.80 -0.89
CA LEU A 84 -17.42 -6.35 -1.62
C LEU A 84 -16.46 -7.52 -1.88
N GLY A 85 -15.54 -7.33 -2.81
CA GLY A 85 -14.51 -8.33 -3.14
C GLY A 85 -13.72 -8.76 -1.91
N SER A 86 -13.49 -10.06 -1.76
CA SER A 86 -12.89 -10.67 -0.57
C SER A 86 -11.48 -10.15 -0.29
N LEU A 87 -11.18 -10.00 1.01
CA LEU A 87 -9.89 -9.54 1.52
C LEU A 87 -9.07 -10.74 2.02
N ALA A 88 -7.97 -11.05 1.34
CA ALA A 88 -7.08 -12.12 1.78
C ALA A 88 -6.40 -11.76 3.11
N SER A 89 -6.39 -12.72 4.04
CA SER A 89 -5.63 -12.59 5.29
C SER A 89 -4.13 -12.62 5.04
N GLY A 90 -3.34 -12.09 5.98
CA GLY A 90 -1.87 -12.16 5.92
C GLY A 90 -1.34 -13.58 5.77
N ALA A 91 -2.00 -14.57 6.41
CA ALA A 91 -1.67 -15.98 6.26
C ALA A 91 -1.90 -16.47 4.82
N THR A 92 -3.04 -16.10 4.21
CA THR A 92 -3.36 -16.43 2.81
C THR A 92 -2.35 -15.80 1.85
N VAL A 93 -2.01 -14.52 2.06
CA VAL A 93 -1.01 -13.83 1.22
C VAL A 93 0.37 -14.51 1.33
N SER A 94 0.80 -14.86 2.54
CA SER A 94 2.08 -15.56 2.75
C SER A 94 2.11 -16.94 2.09
N ALA A 95 1.04 -17.73 2.23
CA ALA A 95 0.92 -19.03 1.58
C ALA A 95 0.89 -18.91 0.05
N TYR A 96 0.22 -17.89 -0.47
CA TYR A 96 0.16 -17.61 -1.90
C TYR A 96 1.55 -17.34 -2.48
N PHE A 97 2.35 -16.43 -1.89
CA PHE A 97 3.69 -16.15 -2.40
C PHE A 97 4.63 -17.37 -2.31
N ASP A 98 4.52 -18.18 -1.25
CA ASP A 98 5.27 -19.42 -1.13
C ASP A 98 4.89 -20.41 -2.26
N SER A 99 3.60 -20.53 -2.56
CA SER A 99 3.10 -21.36 -3.66
C SER A 99 3.57 -20.83 -5.03
N VAL A 100 3.54 -19.51 -5.28
CA VAL A 100 4.08 -18.92 -6.52
C VAL A 100 5.57 -19.26 -6.68
N MET A 101 6.37 -19.13 -5.63
CA MET A 101 7.78 -19.48 -5.66
C MET A 101 7.98 -20.97 -6.01
N ARG A 102 7.29 -21.87 -5.33
CA ARG A 102 7.49 -23.34 -5.45
C ARG A 102 6.90 -23.93 -6.71
N GLU A 103 5.78 -23.41 -7.19
CA GLU A 103 5.02 -24.03 -8.28
C GLU A 103 5.23 -23.36 -9.64
N ARG A 104 5.75 -22.11 -9.65
CA ARG A 104 6.03 -21.36 -10.87
C ARG A 104 7.49 -20.95 -11.03
N PHE A 105 8.07 -20.27 -10.03
CA PHE A 105 9.39 -19.69 -10.19
C PHE A 105 10.48 -20.77 -10.22
N LEU A 106 10.58 -21.58 -9.20
CA LEU A 106 11.60 -22.64 -9.13
C LEU A 106 11.44 -23.68 -10.25
N PRO A 107 10.22 -24.20 -10.59
CA PRO A 107 10.06 -25.15 -11.69
C PRO A 107 10.37 -24.60 -13.08
N SER A 108 10.41 -23.26 -13.27
CA SER A 108 10.84 -22.66 -14.53
C SER A 108 12.27 -23.02 -14.93
N GLY A 109 13.11 -23.42 -13.95
CA GLY A 109 14.55 -23.63 -14.13
C GLY A 109 15.37 -22.34 -14.28
N ARG A 110 14.69 -21.18 -14.39
CA ARG A 110 15.31 -19.86 -14.61
C ARG A 110 15.47 -19.04 -13.32
N VAL A 111 14.87 -19.46 -12.21
CA VAL A 111 14.96 -18.75 -10.92
C VAL A 111 15.80 -19.54 -9.92
N ARG A 112 16.77 -18.85 -9.32
CA ARG A 112 17.51 -19.32 -8.14
C ARG A 112 17.16 -18.43 -6.96
N TYR A 113 16.63 -19.02 -5.89
CA TYR A 113 16.15 -18.30 -4.73
C TYR A 113 17.05 -18.56 -3.52
N PHE A 114 17.49 -17.49 -2.86
CA PHE A 114 18.35 -17.49 -1.69
C PHE A 114 17.64 -16.82 -0.50
N PRO A 115 16.77 -17.55 0.23
CA PRO A 115 16.18 -17.06 1.47
C PRO A 115 17.22 -17.01 2.59
N MET A 116 16.90 -16.39 3.72
CA MET A 116 17.77 -16.25 4.89
C MET A 116 19.18 -15.76 4.49
N SER A 117 19.22 -14.73 3.63
CA SER A 117 20.48 -14.21 3.09
C SER A 117 20.52 -12.69 3.20
N GLU A 118 21.60 -12.17 3.79
CA GLU A 118 21.81 -10.73 3.94
C GLU A 118 22.60 -10.19 2.73
N TYR A 119 22.05 -9.18 2.06
CA TYR A 119 22.67 -8.54 0.91
C TYR A 119 23.44 -7.28 1.31
N TYR A 120 24.68 -7.14 0.83
CA TYR A 120 25.60 -6.06 1.22
C TYR A 120 25.90 -5.07 0.10
N GLY A 121 25.25 -5.19 -1.04
CA GLY A 121 25.57 -4.40 -2.25
C GLY A 121 26.53 -5.11 -3.21
N GLU A 122 26.61 -4.55 -4.42
CA GLU A 122 27.55 -5.01 -5.47
C GLU A 122 27.47 -6.53 -5.78
N GLY A 123 26.27 -7.10 -5.72
CA GLY A 123 26.04 -8.53 -5.96
C GLY A 123 26.47 -9.45 -4.82
N ARG A 124 26.91 -8.94 -3.68
CA ARG A 124 27.43 -9.78 -2.57
C ARG A 124 26.38 -10.01 -1.50
N PHE A 125 26.24 -11.27 -1.09
CA PHE A 125 25.39 -11.66 0.03
C PHE A 125 25.93 -12.86 0.78
N THR A 126 25.47 -13.04 2.02
CA THR A 126 25.85 -14.15 2.91
C THR A 126 24.60 -14.85 3.41
N SER A 127 24.59 -16.18 3.37
CA SER A 127 23.57 -16.99 4.01
C SER A 127 23.65 -16.84 5.54
N LEU A 128 22.58 -16.37 6.17
CA LEU A 128 22.48 -16.21 7.62
C LEU A 128 22.50 -17.55 8.37
N VAL A 129 22.20 -18.67 7.67
CA VAL A 129 22.15 -20.01 8.28
C VAL A 129 23.49 -20.71 8.19
N SER A 130 24.16 -20.63 7.03
CA SER A 130 25.39 -21.43 6.78
C SER A 130 26.67 -20.60 6.81
N GLY A 131 26.58 -19.26 6.82
CA GLY A 131 27.72 -18.36 6.69
C GLY A 131 28.39 -18.40 5.31
N LYS A 132 27.80 -19.10 4.32
CA LYS A 132 28.36 -19.14 2.96
C LYS A 132 28.21 -17.78 2.28
N GLU A 133 29.30 -17.35 1.66
CA GLU A 133 29.38 -16.11 0.90
C GLU A 133 29.16 -16.36 -0.58
N PHE A 134 28.44 -15.44 -1.21
CA PHE A 134 28.09 -15.47 -2.63
C PHE A 134 28.41 -14.13 -3.28
N GLU A 135 28.82 -14.20 -4.55
CA GLU A 135 29.06 -13.05 -5.43
C GLU A 135 28.30 -13.26 -6.75
N VAL A 136 27.30 -12.43 -7.01
CA VAL A 136 26.45 -12.50 -8.20
C VAL A 136 26.88 -11.43 -9.20
N THR A 137 27.15 -11.86 -10.42
CA THR A 137 27.31 -10.96 -11.58
C THR A 137 25.98 -10.93 -12.34
N ALA A 138 25.26 -9.82 -12.28
CA ALA A 138 24.09 -9.56 -13.10
C ALA A 138 24.56 -9.05 -14.47
N ARG A 139 24.15 -9.75 -15.55
CA ARG A 139 24.52 -9.38 -16.92
C ARG A 139 23.71 -8.19 -17.45
N LEU A 140 22.47 -8.03 -16.98
CA LEU A 140 21.57 -6.97 -17.41
C LEU A 140 21.34 -5.95 -16.29
N LYS A 141 20.63 -6.31 -15.22
CA LYS A 141 20.25 -5.34 -14.19
C LYS A 141 20.26 -5.92 -12.77
N HIS A 142 20.48 -5.01 -11.82
CA HIS A 142 20.15 -5.17 -10.41
C HIS A 142 18.78 -4.55 -10.13
N VAL A 143 17.96 -5.21 -9.30
CA VAL A 143 16.62 -4.72 -8.93
C VAL A 143 16.53 -4.60 -7.41
N ASP A 144 16.42 -3.37 -6.91
CA ASP A 144 16.22 -3.11 -5.48
C ASP A 144 14.71 -3.05 -5.14
N ALA A 145 14.13 -4.21 -4.88
CA ALA A 145 12.73 -4.32 -4.46
C ALA A 145 12.50 -4.02 -2.95
N THR A 146 13.54 -3.53 -2.25
CA THR A 146 13.48 -3.16 -0.82
C THR A 146 13.47 -1.66 -0.59
N TYR A 147 13.50 -0.85 -1.64
CA TYR A 147 13.70 0.60 -1.59
C TYR A 147 12.71 1.34 -0.67
N LEU A 148 11.45 0.94 -0.62
CA LEU A 148 10.42 1.58 0.22
C LEU A 148 10.61 1.34 1.72
N LYS A 149 11.48 0.40 2.12
CA LYS A 149 11.83 0.08 3.52
C LYS A 149 10.58 -0.08 4.41
N THR A 150 9.71 -1.00 4.03
CA THR A 150 8.48 -1.28 4.80
C THR A 150 8.82 -1.77 6.21
N THR A 151 8.22 -1.14 7.22
CA THR A 151 8.28 -1.55 8.62
C THR A 151 6.88 -1.94 9.12
N VAL A 152 6.83 -2.82 10.10
CA VAL A 152 5.58 -3.27 10.75
C VAL A 152 5.73 -3.15 12.27
N PRO A 153 4.63 -3.12 13.05
CA PRO A 153 4.70 -2.92 14.50
C PRO A 153 5.65 -3.88 15.22
N SER A 154 5.72 -5.15 14.83
CA SER A 154 6.62 -6.14 15.44
C SER A 154 8.11 -5.90 15.20
N THR A 155 8.48 -5.08 14.22
CA THR A 155 9.87 -4.73 13.89
C THR A 155 10.18 -3.25 14.12
N HIS A 156 9.17 -2.48 14.55
CA HIS A 156 9.28 -1.07 14.86
C HIS A 156 9.79 -0.86 16.28
N ILE A 157 10.64 0.13 16.46
CA ILE A 157 11.02 0.63 17.78
C ILE A 157 10.24 1.93 18.02
N PRO A 158 9.39 1.98 19.07
CA PRO A 158 8.67 3.21 19.41
C PRO A 158 9.59 4.39 19.61
N ARG A 159 9.15 5.58 19.19
CA ARG A 159 9.93 6.83 19.34
C ARG A 159 9.72 7.52 20.69
N PHE A 160 9.00 6.88 21.60
CA PHE A 160 8.68 7.36 22.93
C PHE A 160 9.22 6.40 24.00
N SER A 161 9.43 6.89 25.21
CA SER A 161 9.90 6.08 26.32
C SER A 161 8.72 5.36 27.02
N ILE A 162 9.01 4.16 27.55
CA ILE A 162 8.02 3.31 28.20
C ILE A 162 8.58 2.90 29.56
N GLY A 163 7.80 3.12 30.64
CA GLY A 163 8.14 2.72 32.00
C GLY A 163 8.08 1.19 32.19
N ASP A 164 8.86 0.68 33.16
CA ASP A 164 8.99 -0.77 33.38
C ASP A 164 7.68 -1.43 33.84
N ASP A 165 6.80 -0.70 34.52
CA ASP A 165 5.51 -1.20 35.03
C ASP A 165 4.32 -0.94 34.09
N VAL A 166 4.59 -0.64 32.81
CA VAL A 166 3.57 -0.35 31.80
C VAL A 166 3.22 -1.63 31.03
N TRP A 167 1.94 -1.96 30.97
CA TRP A 167 1.46 -3.03 30.10
C TRP A 167 1.42 -2.55 28.66
N PHE A 168 2.50 -2.76 27.94
CA PHE A 168 2.72 -2.29 26.57
C PHE A 168 2.99 -3.47 25.64
N MET A 169 2.44 -3.42 24.42
CA MET A 169 2.68 -4.43 23.40
C MET A 169 2.49 -3.89 21.98
N PRO A 170 3.15 -4.45 20.97
CA PRO A 170 2.78 -4.24 19.57
C PRO A 170 1.42 -4.90 19.29
N ILE A 171 0.70 -4.44 18.27
CA ILE A 171 -0.57 -5.03 17.83
C ILE A 171 -0.46 -6.55 17.55
N ASN A 172 0.71 -7.05 17.19
CA ASN A 172 1.01 -8.46 16.95
C ASN A 172 0.73 -9.36 18.18
N ASP A 173 0.77 -8.78 19.37
CA ASP A 173 0.62 -9.50 20.63
C ASP A 173 -0.80 -9.41 21.22
N LEU A 174 -1.69 -8.60 20.63
CA LEU A 174 -3.11 -8.55 21.06
C LEU A 174 -3.78 -9.92 21.15
N PRO A 175 -3.65 -10.83 20.16
CA PRO A 175 -4.24 -12.17 20.26
C PRO A 175 -3.57 -13.10 21.28
N LYS A 176 -2.51 -12.64 21.95
CA LYS A 176 -1.78 -13.41 22.98
C LYS A 176 -2.14 -12.99 24.40
N LEU A 177 -3.13 -12.12 24.58
CA LEU A 177 -3.62 -11.74 25.91
C LEU A 177 -4.04 -12.96 26.72
N THR A 178 -3.57 -13.03 27.97
CA THR A 178 -3.85 -14.14 28.91
C THR A 178 -4.76 -13.73 30.08
N SER A 179 -5.07 -12.43 30.18
CA SER A 179 -5.98 -11.88 31.19
C SER A 179 -6.76 -10.71 30.57
N THR A 180 -7.93 -10.42 31.13
CA THR A 180 -8.80 -9.34 30.67
C THR A 180 -8.33 -7.99 31.24
N PRO A 181 -7.94 -7.02 30.41
CA PRO A 181 -7.61 -5.69 30.87
C PRO A 181 -8.89 -4.87 31.19
N GLU A 182 -8.74 -3.79 31.95
CA GLU A 182 -9.81 -2.84 32.20
C GLU A 182 -10.10 -1.92 31.00
N GLY A 183 -9.14 -1.78 30.09
CA GLY A 183 -9.27 -0.98 28.88
C GLY A 183 -8.01 -1.01 28.02
N PHE A 184 -8.12 -0.33 26.87
CA PHE A 184 -7.07 -0.28 25.87
C PHE A 184 -6.75 1.17 25.49
N VAL A 185 -5.47 1.44 25.25
CA VAL A 185 -4.99 2.66 24.61
C VAL A 185 -4.35 2.28 23.28
N VAL A 186 -5.02 2.57 22.18
CA VAL A 186 -4.47 2.33 20.83
C VAL A 186 -3.67 3.57 20.40
N ILE A 187 -2.39 3.39 20.05
CA ILE A 187 -1.46 4.48 19.73
C ILE A 187 -1.17 4.48 18.24
N GLY A 188 -1.77 5.42 17.50
CA GLY A 188 -1.57 5.62 16.06
C GLY A 188 -2.86 5.77 15.27
N GLY A 189 -2.91 6.76 14.38
CA GLY A 189 -4.08 7.11 13.55
C GLY A 189 -4.09 6.49 12.14
N GLY A 190 -3.15 5.59 11.82
CA GLY A 190 -3.08 4.90 10.53
C GLY A 190 -3.91 3.63 10.47
N LYS A 191 -3.83 2.91 9.31
CA LYS A 191 -4.61 1.67 9.09
C LYS A 191 -4.38 0.62 10.19
N THR A 192 -3.16 0.51 10.73
CA THR A 192 -2.85 -0.40 11.84
C THR A 192 -3.67 -0.07 13.10
N GLY A 193 -3.81 1.22 13.43
CA GLY A 193 -4.66 1.65 14.55
C GLY A 193 -6.15 1.41 14.29
N ILE A 194 -6.60 1.63 13.05
CA ILE A 194 -7.95 1.28 12.60
C ILE A 194 -8.22 -0.21 12.80
N ASP A 195 -7.31 -1.08 12.36
CA ASP A 195 -7.45 -2.53 12.49
C ASP A 195 -7.44 -2.99 13.95
N ALA A 196 -6.61 -2.37 14.81
CA ALA A 196 -6.62 -2.65 16.24
C ALA A 196 -7.98 -2.29 16.87
N CYS A 197 -8.52 -1.11 16.59
CA CYS A 197 -9.81 -0.67 17.09
C CYS A 197 -10.95 -1.57 16.60
N LEU A 198 -11.00 -1.90 15.31
CA LEU A 198 -12.01 -2.80 14.76
C LEU A 198 -11.91 -4.20 15.36
N TRP A 199 -10.72 -4.75 15.48
CA TRP A 199 -10.50 -6.07 16.07
C TRP A 199 -10.97 -6.11 17.54
N LEU A 200 -10.68 -5.08 18.32
CA LEU A 200 -11.15 -4.97 19.71
C LEU A 200 -12.68 -4.95 19.77
N LEU A 201 -13.34 -4.13 18.96
CA LEU A 201 -14.80 -4.04 18.89
C LEU A 201 -15.43 -5.36 18.44
N GLU A 202 -14.87 -6.02 17.42
CA GLU A 202 -15.34 -7.33 16.93
C GLU A 202 -15.21 -8.44 18.00
N ASN A 203 -14.22 -8.31 18.90
CA ASN A 203 -14.04 -9.24 20.03
C ASN A 203 -14.82 -8.82 21.28
N GLY A 204 -15.77 -7.89 21.18
CA GLY A 204 -16.69 -7.52 22.23
C GLY A 204 -16.14 -6.56 23.28
N VAL A 205 -15.06 -5.85 22.97
CA VAL A 205 -14.59 -4.76 23.84
C VAL A 205 -15.56 -3.59 23.70
N GLU A 206 -16.06 -3.09 24.83
CA GLU A 206 -16.96 -1.94 24.83
C GLU A 206 -16.24 -0.69 24.29
N PRO A 207 -16.88 0.13 23.44
CA PRO A 207 -16.26 1.32 22.85
C PRO A 207 -15.68 2.28 23.89
N ASP A 208 -16.31 2.41 25.05
CA ASP A 208 -15.85 3.27 26.15
C ASP A 208 -14.58 2.76 26.84
N ALA A 209 -14.24 1.47 26.68
CA ALA A 209 -13.01 0.88 27.17
C ALA A 209 -11.82 1.10 26.22
N ILE A 210 -12.04 1.72 25.04
CA ILE A 210 -11.02 2.01 24.05
C ILE A 210 -10.74 3.51 24.03
N ARG A 211 -9.48 3.88 24.28
CA ARG A 211 -8.95 5.23 24.07
C ARG A 211 -8.02 5.19 22.86
N TRP A 212 -8.27 6.05 21.88
CA TRP A 212 -7.51 6.06 20.64
C TRP A 212 -6.69 7.32 20.50
N ILE A 213 -5.36 7.23 20.66
CA ILE A 213 -4.44 8.34 20.45
C ILE A 213 -4.17 8.49 18.97
N MET A 214 -4.68 9.58 18.41
CA MET A 214 -4.62 9.93 16.99
C MET A 214 -3.96 11.30 16.83
N PRO A 215 -2.63 11.36 16.61
CA PRO A 215 -1.93 12.64 16.47
C PRO A 215 -2.42 13.49 15.30
N ARG A 216 -2.87 12.84 14.23
CA ARG A 216 -3.44 13.46 13.03
C ARG A 216 -4.54 12.57 12.49
N ASP A 217 -5.70 13.17 12.22
CA ASP A 217 -6.77 12.50 11.48
C ASP A 217 -6.37 12.33 10.01
N ALA A 218 -6.78 11.19 9.41
CA ALA A 218 -6.50 10.85 8.03
C ALA A 218 -7.76 10.90 7.17
N TRP A 219 -7.60 11.36 5.94
CA TRP A 219 -8.52 11.03 4.86
C TRP A 219 -8.38 9.55 4.51
N MET A 220 -9.51 8.87 4.31
CA MET A 220 -9.59 7.45 3.99
C MET A 220 -10.31 7.27 2.66
N ILE A 221 -10.03 6.16 1.98
CA ILE A 221 -10.67 5.78 0.72
C ILE A 221 -11.84 4.84 1.01
N ASP A 222 -13.01 5.08 0.41
CA ASP A 222 -14.08 4.09 0.47
C ASP A 222 -13.69 2.86 -0.36
N ARG A 223 -13.68 1.67 0.28
CA ARG A 223 -13.31 0.40 -0.38
C ARG A 223 -14.24 0.05 -1.53
N ARG A 224 -15.48 0.51 -1.50
CA ARG A 224 -16.43 0.34 -2.59
C ARG A 224 -15.90 0.92 -3.90
N ASN A 225 -15.15 2.02 -3.84
CA ASN A 225 -14.55 2.69 -5.00
C ASN A 225 -13.25 2.01 -5.50
N THR A 226 -12.86 0.87 -4.92
CA THR A 226 -11.62 0.15 -5.27
C THR A 226 -11.88 -1.27 -5.74
N GLN A 227 -13.06 -1.58 -6.24
CA GLN A 227 -13.43 -2.90 -6.73
C GLN A 227 -12.99 -3.11 -8.19
N SER A 228 -12.68 -4.36 -8.57
CA SER A 228 -12.20 -4.71 -9.92
C SER A 228 -13.24 -5.39 -10.79
N ASP A 229 -14.38 -5.78 -10.22
CA ASP A 229 -15.45 -6.45 -10.98
C ASP A 229 -16.29 -5.40 -11.73
N ILE A 230 -16.74 -5.76 -12.94
CA ILE A 230 -17.58 -4.91 -13.80
C ILE A 230 -18.90 -4.48 -13.11
N ALA A 231 -19.40 -5.29 -12.17
CA ALA A 231 -20.56 -4.95 -11.36
C ALA A 231 -20.39 -3.67 -10.53
N PHE A 232 -19.13 -3.31 -10.21
CA PHE A 232 -18.77 -2.10 -9.49
C PHE A 232 -18.26 -0.97 -10.40
N PHE A 233 -18.54 -1.03 -11.69
CA PHE A 233 -18.08 -0.01 -12.63
C PHE A 233 -18.47 1.39 -12.22
N ASN A 234 -19.74 1.60 -11.82
CA ASN A 234 -20.25 2.89 -11.41
C ASN A 234 -19.60 3.39 -10.12
N ASP A 235 -19.26 2.47 -9.20
CA ASP A 235 -18.54 2.81 -7.96
C ASP A 235 -17.08 3.15 -8.26
N THR A 236 -16.36 2.30 -8.98
CA THR A 236 -14.91 2.43 -9.18
C THR A 236 -14.54 3.47 -10.23
N ILE A 237 -15.09 3.36 -11.45
CA ILE A 237 -14.81 4.32 -12.53
C ILE A 237 -15.62 5.59 -12.33
N GLY A 238 -16.84 5.49 -11.78
CA GLY A 238 -17.64 6.64 -11.37
C GLY A 238 -16.96 7.49 -10.31
N ALA A 239 -16.30 6.89 -9.30
CA ALA A 239 -15.52 7.63 -8.32
C ALA A 239 -14.30 8.33 -8.95
N GLN A 240 -13.63 7.74 -9.94
CA GLN A 240 -12.55 8.42 -10.68
C GLN A 240 -13.08 9.63 -11.47
N ALA A 241 -14.25 9.50 -12.11
CA ALA A 241 -14.89 10.62 -12.78
C ALA A 241 -15.26 11.74 -11.79
N ALA A 242 -15.88 11.39 -10.66
CA ALA A 242 -16.24 12.33 -9.60
C ALA A 242 -15.00 13.02 -9.00
N GLN A 243 -13.89 12.29 -8.83
CA GLN A 243 -12.61 12.85 -8.38
C GLN A 243 -12.09 13.92 -9.36
N PHE A 244 -12.11 13.66 -10.66
CA PHE A 244 -11.67 14.64 -11.66
C PHE A 244 -12.61 15.85 -11.72
N GLU A 245 -13.92 15.63 -11.60
CA GLU A 245 -14.91 16.71 -11.51
C GLU A 245 -14.71 17.56 -10.24
N ALA A 246 -14.47 16.94 -9.10
CA ALA A 246 -14.18 17.63 -7.84
C ALA A 246 -12.95 18.53 -7.98
N ILE A 247 -11.86 18.00 -8.55
CA ILE A 247 -10.65 18.79 -8.80
C ILE A 247 -10.92 19.95 -9.76
N ALA A 248 -11.57 19.68 -10.91
CA ALA A 248 -11.82 20.68 -11.96
C ALA A 248 -12.67 21.85 -11.45
N ASN A 249 -13.64 21.58 -10.59
CA ASN A 249 -14.60 22.56 -10.09
C ASN A 249 -14.22 23.19 -8.73
N ALA A 250 -13.13 22.75 -8.11
CA ALA A 250 -12.71 23.29 -6.82
C ALA A 250 -12.26 24.75 -6.93
N THR A 251 -12.68 25.56 -5.96
CA THR A 251 -12.34 26.99 -5.84
C THR A 251 -11.16 27.23 -4.90
N SER A 252 -10.88 26.29 -4.01
CA SER A 252 -9.75 26.28 -3.08
C SER A 252 -9.36 24.84 -2.73
N ILE A 253 -8.23 24.66 -2.05
CA ILE A 253 -7.81 23.34 -1.54
C ILE A 253 -8.82 22.80 -0.52
N ASP A 254 -9.40 23.64 0.31
CA ASP A 254 -10.41 23.23 1.29
C ASP A 254 -11.70 22.76 0.57
N ASP A 255 -12.19 23.54 -0.38
CA ASP A 255 -13.34 23.18 -1.23
C ASP A 255 -13.09 21.87 -2.01
N LEU A 256 -11.84 21.62 -2.45
CA LEU A 256 -11.50 20.37 -3.09
C LEU A 256 -11.75 19.15 -2.18
N PHE A 257 -11.26 19.18 -0.95
CA PHE A 257 -11.44 18.07 -0.03
C PHE A 257 -12.90 17.90 0.43
N GLU A 258 -13.66 18.98 0.57
CA GLU A 258 -15.10 18.93 0.81
C GLU A 258 -15.83 18.25 -0.35
N ARG A 259 -15.54 18.60 -1.60
CA ARG A 259 -16.12 17.95 -2.78
C ARG A 259 -15.74 16.47 -2.91
N LEU A 260 -14.52 16.11 -2.55
CA LEU A 260 -14.07 14.70 -2.54
C LEU A 260 -14.82 13.89 -1.48
N GLU A 261 -15.12 14.47 -0.33
CA GLU A 261 -15.97 13.85 0.69
C GLU A 261 -17.43 13.76 0.24
N ASP A 262 -18.02 14.86 -0.21
CA ASP A 262 -19.41 14.91 -0.67
C ASP A 262 -19.72 13.91 -1.79
N SER A 263 -18.74 13.68 -2.66
CA SER A 263 -18.83 12.67 -3.74
C SER A 263 -18.54 11.24 -3.29
N GLY A 264 -18.19 11.01 -2.02
CA GLY A 264 -17.87 9.69 -1.48
C GLY A 264 -16.53 9.13 -1.95
N VAL A 265 -15.66 9.95 -2.53
CA VAL A 265 -14.29 9.56 -2.93
C VAL A 265 -13.41 9.41 -1.69
N LEU A 266 -13.54 10.35 -0.75
CA LEU A 266 -12.82 10.31 0.53
C LEU A 266 -13.80 10.25 1.70
N LEU A 267 -13.33 9.67 2.79
CA LEU A 267 -14.04 9.55 4.06
C LEU A 267 -13.19 10.14 5.18
N ARG A 268 -13.84 10.69 6.21
CA ARG A 268 -13.18 11.09 7.46
C ARG A 268 -13.89 10.48 8.68
N LEU A 269 -13.13 10.27 9.75
CA LEU A 269 -13.65 9.67 10.98
C LEU A 269 -14.66 10.59 11.67
N ASP A 270 -14.25 11.83 11.93
CA ASP A 270 -15.02 12.84 12.66
C ASP A 270 -15.36 14.02 11.73
N PRO A 271 -16.65 14.25 11.40
CA PRO A 271 -17.05 15.36 10.55
C PRO A 271 -16.63 16.74 11.06
N ALA A 272 -16.44 16.89 12.38
CA ALA A 272 -16.02 18.16 12.99
C ALA A 272 -14.50 18.41 12.90
N VAL A 273 -13.70 17.41 12.48
CA VAL A 273 -12.24 17.50 12.43
C VAL A 273 -11.76 17.43 10.99
N LYS A 274 -10.99 18.43 10.56
CA LYS A 274 -10.35 18.43 9.25
C LYS A 274 -9.12 17.49 9.29
N PRO A 275 -9.10 16.40 8.48
CA PRO A 275 -7.93 15.55 8.38
C PRO A 275 -6.72 16.30 7.80
N ARG A 276 -5.53 15.95 8.30
CA ARG A 276 -4.24 16.53 7.89
C ARG A 276 -3.24 15.48 7.40
N MET A 277 -3.73 14.26 7.19
CA MET A 277 -2.92 13.14 6.74
C MET A 277 -3.64 12.39 5.62
N PHE A 278 -2.85 11.86 4.68
CA PHE A 278 -3.35 10.92 3.69
C PHE A 278 -2.31 9.84 3.44
N HIS A 279 -2.62 8.61 3.84
CA HIS A 279 -1.77 7.42 3.63
C HIS A 279 -2.50 6.33 2.84
N GLY A 280 -3.62 6.65 2.20
CA GLY A 280 -4.40 5.72 1.40
C GLY A 280 -5.04 4.59 2.21
N ALA A 281 -5.31 4.79 3.50
CA ALA A 281 -6.09 3.84 4.29
C ALA A 281 -7.45 3.63 3.63
N THR A 282 -7.80 2.36 3.37
CA THR A 282 -9.04 1.99 2.69
C THR A 282 -9.95 1.27 3.68
N ILE A 283 -11.18 1.76 3.83
CA ILE A 283 -12.19 1.22 4.76
C ILE A 283 -13.57 1.18 4.09
N THR A 284 -14.51 0.46 4.68
CA THR A 284 -15.92 0.51 4.30
C THR A 284 -16.69 1.51 5.15
N GLN A 285 -17.91 1.88 4.71
CA GLN A 285 -18.84 2.65 5.55
C GLN A 285 -19.22 1.90 6.82
N ALA A 286 -19.31 0.56 6.78
CA ALA A 286 -19.58 -0.26 7.95
C ALA A 286 -18.43 -0.19 8.97
N GLU A 287 -17.17 -0.30 8.52
CA GLU A 287 -16.00 -0.10 9.37
C GLU A 287 -15.96 1.32 9.96
N LEU A 288 -16.26 2.34 9.17
CA LEU A 288 -16.32 3.73 9.63
C LEU A 288 -17.39 3.93 10.73
N ASN A 289 -18.56 3.34 10.56
CA ASN A 289 -19.64 3.42 11.56
C ASN A 289 -19.24 2.74 12.87
N GLU A 290 -18.57 1.58 12.83
CA GLU A 290 -18.04 0.93 14.03
C GLU A 290 -16.96 1.79 14.72
N LEU A 291 -16.02 2.35 13.98
CA LEU A 291 -14.98 3.22 14.54
C LEU A 291 -15.56 4.47 15.23
N ARG A 292 -16.63 5.03 14.69
CA ARG A 292 -17.34 6.20 15.26
C ARG A 292 -18.02 5.91 16.59
N ARG A 293 -18.17 4.65 17.00
CA ARG A 293 -18.62 4.26 18.35
C ARG A 293 -17.59 4.62 19.42
N ILE A 294 -16.29 4.67 19.06
CA ILE A 294 -15.20 5.06 19.97
C ILE A 294 -15.22 6.57 20.12
N GLN A 295 -15.72 7.05 21.28
CA GLN A 295 -15.82 8.48 21.55
C GLN A 295 -14.53 9.07 22.14
N SER A 296 -13.69 8.25 22.76
CA SER A 296 -12.45 8.68 23.41
C SER A 296 -11.28 8.74 22.41
N VAL A 297 -11.38 9.65 21.40
CA VAL A 297 -10.30 9.92 20.43
C VAL A 297 -9.48 11.10 20.93
N ILE A 298 -8.19 10.85 21.23
CA ILE A 298 -7.26 11.78 21.85
C ILE A 298 -6.38 12.43 20.79
N ARG A 299 -6.57 13.73 20.54
CA ARG A 299 -5.90 14.53 19.50
C ARG A 299 -4.93 15.55 20.11
N MET A 300 -4.06 15.07 21.01
CA MET A 300 -3.09 15.88 21.73
C MET A 300 -1.65 15.72 21.22
N GLY A 301 -1.49 15.41 19.93
CA GLY A 301 -0.17 15.16 19.34
C GLY A 301 0.35 13.75 19.62
N ARG A 302 1.66 13.57 19.43
CA ARG A 302 2.33 12.28 19.58
C ARG A 302 2.57 11.94 21.05
N VAL A 303 2.65 10.65 21.34
CA VAL A 303 3.15 10.16 22.63
C VAL A 303 4.64 10.46 22.73
N GLU A 304 5.07 10.96 23.89
CA GLU A 304 6.46 11.20 24.27
C GLU A 304 6.93 10.20 25.32
N LYS A 305 6.03 9.86 26.27
CA LYS A 305 6.34 8.94 27.38
C LYS A 305 5.08 8.25 27.88
N ILE A 306 5.21 6.98 28.32
CA ILE A 306 4.18 6.24 29.03
C ILE A 306 4.75 5.80 30.37
N GLU A 307 4.08 6.19 31.47
CA GLU A 307 4.38 5.83 32.85
C GLU A 307 3.22 5.00 33.44
N ALA A 308 3.41 4.47 34.64
CA ALA A 308 2.44 3.58 35.27
C ALA A 308 1.04 4.20 35.44
N ASP A 309 0.92 5.52 35.62
CA ASP A 309 -0.30 6.24 35.92
C ASP A 309 -0.65 7.35 34.92
N GLN A 310 0.26 7.68 33.99
CA GLN A 310 0.05 8.74 32.99
C GLN A 310 0.73 8.50 31.66
N ILE A 311 0.16 9.10 30.61
CA ILE A 311 0.75 9.20 29.27
C ILE A 311 1.03 10.68 28.98
N THR A 312 2.27 11.00 28.66
CA THR A 312 2.69 12.34 28.20
C THR A 312 2.60 12.39 26.68
N LEU A 313 1.92 13.42 26.19
CA LEU A 313 1.78 13.72 24.76
C LEU A 313 2.32 15.14 24.50
N GLU A 314 2.57 15.49 23.24
CA GLU A 314 3.02 16.84 22.84
C GLU A 314 2.12 17.96 23.40
N GLY A 315 0.81 17.73 23.52
CA GLY A 315 -0.20 18.69 23.98
C GLY A 315 -0.61 18.57 25.45
N GLY A 316 0.05 17.73 26.25
CA GLY A 316 -0.25 17.56 27.68
C GLY A 316 -0.23 16.11 28.16
N THR A 317 -0.88 15.83 29.28
CA THR A 317 -0.91 14.48 29.87
C THR A 317 -2.33 13.96 30.01
N ILE A 318 -2.48 12.62 29.94
CA ILE A 318 -3.71 11.89 30.21
C ILE A 318 -3.44 10.77 31.22
N PRO A 319 -4.41 10.40 32.08
CA PRO A 319 -4.23 9.31 33.03
C PRO A 319 -4.21 7.95 32.30
N THR A 320 -3.49 7.00 32.88
CA THR A 320 -3.54 5.57 32.55
C THR A 320 -3.46 4.74 33.82
N GLY A 321 -3.23 3.43 33.73
CA GLY A 321 -3.13 2.58 34.91
C GLY A 321 -2.56 1.19 34.58
N PRO A 322 -2.25 0.39 35.64
CA PRO A 322 -1.55 -0.89 35.48
C PRO A 322 -2.39 -1.96 34.75
N ASN A 323 -3.74 -1.84 34.75
CA ASN A 323 -4.64 -2.77 34.09
C ASN A 323 -5.05 -2.30 32.68
N ILE A 324 -4.42 -1.28 32.13
CA ILE A 324 -4.65 -0.74 30.80
C ILE A 324 -3.58 -1.25 29.87
N VAL A 325 -3.99 -1.84 28.73
CA VAL A 325 -3.08 -2.28 27.69
C VAL A 325 -2.81 -1.13 26.71
N HIS A 326 -1.54 -0.83 26.50
CA HIS A 326 -1.09 0.15 25.50
C HIS A 326 -0.63 -0.57 24.24
N VAL A 327 -1.39 -0.41 23.14
CA VAL A 327 -1.17 -1.10 21.88
C VAL A 327 -0.44 -0.19 20.91
N ASP A 328 0.79 -0.56 20.56
CA ASP A 328 1.56 0.20 19.58
C ASP A 328 1.13 -0.08 18.14
N CYS A 329 0.58 0.96 17.51
CA CYS A 329 0.20 1.01 16.10
C CYS A 329 0.91 2.20 15.39
N SER A 330 2.01 2.72 15.99
CA SER A 330 2.69 3.94 15.52
C SER A 330 3.73 3.71 14.43
N ALA A 331 3.97 2.46 14.02
CA ALA A 331 4.89 2.13 12.95
C ALA A 331 4.48 2.79 11.63
N SER A 332 5.45 3.41 10.94
CA SER A 332 5.24 3.89 9.57
C SER A 332 5.47 2.75 8.59
N ALA A 333 4.43 2.34 7.87
CA ALA A 333 4.52 1.25 6.90
C ALA A 333 5.58 1.52 5.81
N ILE A 334 5.77 2.78 5.43
CA ILE A 334 6.77 3.21 4.45
C ILE A 334 7.61 4.31 5.09
N THR A 335 8.92 4.07 5.19
CA THR A 335 9.85 5.00 5.83
C THR A 335 10.69 5.78 4.83
N ASN A 336 10.84 5.29 3.60
CA ASN A 336 11.55 6.00 2.55
C ASN A 336 10.56 6.62 1.55
N LEU A 337 10.37 7.93 1.65
CA LEU A 337 9.48 8.72 0.78
C LEU A 337 10.24 9.47 -0.33
N HIS A 338 11.57 9.35 -0.38
CA HIS A 338 12.35 9.98 -1.44
C HIS A 338 12.09 9.30 -2.78
N THR A 339 11.81 10.10 -3.80
CA THR A 339 11.63 9.62 -5.16
C THR A 339 12.93 9.76 -5.94
N LYS A 340 13.17 8.82 -6.86
CA LYS A 340 14.28 8.86 -7.81
C LYS A 340 13.84 8.19 -9.12
N PRO A 341 14.52 8.41 -10.25
CA PRO A 341 14.23 7.66 -11.48
C PRO A 341 14.26 6.15 -11.20
N ILE A 342 13.32 5.42 -11.81
CA ILE A 342 13.20 3.96 -11.60
C ILE A 342 14.36 3.25 -12.30
N PHE A 343 14.70 3.67 -13.52
CA PHE A 343 15.78 3.10 -14.31
C PHE A 343 16.98 4.02 -14.25
N GLN A 344 18.12 3.52 -13.75
CA GLN A 344 19.37 4.27 -13.60
C GLN A 344 20.57 3.36 -13.94
N GLY A 345 21.01 3.37 -15.19
CA GLY A 345 22.11 2.52 -15.64
C GLY A 345 21.79 1.03 -15.46
N ASP A 346 22.53 0.34 -14.63
CA ASP A 346 22.38 -1.08 -14.31
C ASP A 346 21.41 -1.36 -13.13
N LEU A 347 20.85 -0.30 -12.52
CA LEU A 347 19.94 -0.41 -11.37
C LEU A 347 18.51 -0.09 -11.77
N ILE A 348 17.59 -0.96 -11.36
CA ILE A 348 16.13 -0.73 -11.35
C ILE A 348 15.69 -0.59 -9.91
N THR A 349 14.97 0.50 -9.59
CA THR A 349 14.39 0.73 -8.26
C THR A 349 12.88 0.84 -8.39
N PRO A 350 12.14 -0.28 -8.24
CA PRO A 350 10.68 -0.24 -8.32
C PRO A 350 10.08 0.67 -7.25
N GLN A 351 9.32 1.65 -7.71
CA GLN A 351 8.54 2.58 -6.91
C GLN A 351 7.11 2.60 -7.45
N THR A 352 6.21 3.31 -6.80
CA THR A 352 4.83 3.44 -7.26
C THR A 352 4.75 4.31 -8.52
N VAL A 353 4.15 3.78 -9.58
CA VAL A 353 3.79 4.48 -10.82
C VAL A 353 2.27 4.69 -10.93
N ARG A 354 1.54 4.08 -10.00
CA ARG A 354 0.12 4.30 -9.72
C ARG A 354 -0.08 4.25 -8.20
N SER A 355 -0.85 5.19 -7.68
CA SER A 355 -1.08 5.33 -6.23
C SER A 355 -1.53 4.04 -5.56
N TYR A 356 -0.89 3.66 -4.48
CA TYR A 356 -1.24 2.52 -3.62
C TYR A 356 -1.34 1.14 -4.31
N GLN A 357 -0.76 0.97 -5.49
CA GLN A 357 -0.73 -0.29 -6.23
C GLN A 357 0.72 -0.77 -6.48
N PRO A 358 1.46 -1.17 -5.44
CA PRO A 358 2.87 -1.51 -5.57
C PRO A 358 3.13 -2.73 -6.46
N VAL A 359 2.25 -3.74 -6.44
CA VAL A 359 2.42 -4.96 -7.25
C VAL A 359 2.11 -4.71 -8.73
N PHE A 360 1.07 -3.90 -9.03
CA PHE A 360 0.83 -3.42 -10.38
C PHE A 360 2.02 -2.60 -10.90
N SER A 361 2.50 -1.66 -10.08
CA SER A 361 3.65 -0.83 -10.43
C SER A 361 4.88 -1.68 -10.75
N ALA A 362 5.20 -2.68 -9.94
CA ALA A 362 6.31 -3.59 -10.18
C ALA A 362 6.14 -4.41 -11.45
N SER A 363 4.93 -4.90 -11.72
CA SER A 363 4.59 -5.63 -12.96
C SER A 363 4.75 -4.75 -14.20
N LEU A 364 4.23 -3.51 -14.15
CA LEU A 364 4.40 -2.56 -15.26
C LEU A 364 5.87 -2.21 -15.51
N ILE A 365 6.63 -1.93 -14.45
CA ILE A 365 8.07 -1.61 -14.57
C ILE A 365 8.82 -2.77 -15.21
N ALA A 366 8.52 -4.01 -14.83
CA ALA A 366 9.14 -5.19 -15.43
C ALA A 366 8.76 -5.36 -16.91
N HIS A 367 7.50 -5.11 -17.27
CA HIS A 367 7.04 -5.14 -18.65
C HIS A 367 7.73 -4.07 -19.52
N VAL A 368 7.83 -2.84 -18.99
CA VAL A 368 8.54 -1.74 -19.67
C VAL A 368 10.02 -2.06 -19.81
N GLU A 369 10.68 -2.65 -18.79
CA GLU A 369 12.07 -3.14 -18.90
C GLU A 369 12.22 -4.16 -20.03
N ALA A 370 11.28 -5.10 -20.15
CA ALA A 370 11.33 -6.16 -21.16
C ALA A 370 11.04 -5.69 -22.59
N THR A 371 10.30 -4.59 -22.78
CA THR A 371 9.74 -4.19 -24.08
C THR A 371 10.24 -2.85 -24.63
N ARG A 372 10.96 -2.05 -23.85
CA ARG A 372 11.51 -0.76 -24.28
C ARG A 372 13.03 -0.76 -24.20
N GLU A 373 13.68 -0.01 -25.10
CA GLU A 373 15.13 -0.07 -25.22
C GLU A 373 15.81 1.01 -24.37
N THR A 374 15.34 2.26 -24.44
CA THR A 374 16.04 3.39 -23.84
C THR A 374 15.59 3.69 -22.41
N GLU A 375 16.55 4.04 -21.56
CA GLU A 375 16.28 4.47 -20.18
C GLU A 375 15.34 5.68 -20.12
N GLN A 376 15.47 6.60 -21.08
CA GLN A 376 14.61 7.78 -21.17
C GLN A 376 13.15 7.39 -21.40
N GLU A 377 12.87 6.52 -22.35
CA GLU A 377 11.52 6.02 -22.65
C GLU A 377 10.94 5.25 -21.46
N LYS A 378 11.74 4.36 -20.86
CA LYS A 378 11.35 3.60 -19.67
C LYS A 378 10.94 4.52 -18.52
N ASN A 379 11.75 5.52 -18.18
CA ASN A 379 11.43 6.48 -17.13
C ASN A 379 10.25 7.40 -17.49
N GLN A 380 10.03 7.69 -18.77
CA GLN A 380 8.86 8.45 -19.22
C GLN A 380 7.55 7.66 -19.01
N LEU A 381 7.55 6.35 -19.33
CA LEU A 381 6.38 5.47 -19.12
C LEU A 381 6.17 5.09 -17.64
N CYS A 382 7.24 5.13 -16.85
CA CYS A 382 7.24 4.77 -15.44
C CYS A 382 7.50 5.99 -14.54
N GLY A 383 6.81 7.11 -14.78
CA GLY A 383 6.87 8.28 -13.92
C GLY A 383 6.53 7.95 -12.47
N VAL A 384 7.42 8.31 -11.53
CA VAL A 384 7.19 7.98 -10.12
C VAL A 384 6.05 8.81 -9.56
N VAL A 385 5.07 8.13 -8.97
CA VAL A 385 3.99 8.73 -8.19
C VAL A 385 4.41 8.73 -6.73
N PRO A 386 4.70 9.90 -6.12
CA PRO A 386 5.18 9.97 -4.74
C PRO A 386 4.09 9.49 -3.78
N LEU A 387 4.53 8.88 -2.67
CA LEU A 387 3.61 8.46 -1.60
C LEU A 387 3.37 9.64 -0.68
N PRO A 388 2.11 10.04 -0.46
CA PRO A 388 1.77 11.20 0.35
C PRO A 388 1.88 10.91 1.85
N ASN A 389 2.13 11.94 2.63
CA ASN A 389 2.09 11.94 4.09
C ASN A 389 1.07 12.97 4.63
N LEU A 390 1.05 14.17 4.05
CA LEU A 390 0.07 15.20 4.35
C LEU A 390 -1.16 15.07 3.43
N ASP A 391 -2.26 15.70 3.81
CA ASP A 391 -3.45 15.84 2.97
C ASP A 391 -3.09 16.54 1.64
N THR A 392 -2.31 17.63 1.69
CA THR A 392 -1.88 18.39 0.52
C THR A 392 -0.95 17.63 -0.43
N ASP A 393 -0.21 16.62 0.07
CA ASP A 393 0.62 15.76 -0.78
C ASP A 393 -0.22 14.93 -1.76
N TRP A 394 -1.50 14.71 -1.45
CA TRP A 394 -2.44 14.10 -2.37
C TRP A 394 -2.56 14.90 -3.68
N ILE A 395 -2.53 16.24 -3.61
CA ILE A 395 -2.59 17.13 -4.78
C ILE A 395 -1.36 16.94 -5.66
N THR A 396 -0.17 16.94 -5.06
CA THR A 396 1.10 16.76 -5.78
C THR A 396 1.22 15.37 -6.38
N MET A 397 0.72 14.35 -5.69
CA MET A 397 0.69 12.95 -6.14
C MET A 397 -0.21 12.77 -7.39
N MET A 398 -1.32 13.51 -7.49
CA MET A 398 -2.28 13.36 -8.58
C MET A 398 -1.71 13.78 -9.94
N ILE A 399 -0.78 14.71 -10.00
CA ILE A 399 -0.17 15.15 -11.26
C ILE A 399 0.56 14.00 -11.98
N PRO A 400 1.61 13.38 -11.40
CA PRO A 400 2.28 12.26 -12.06
C PRO A 400 1.35 11.05 -12.25
N PHE A 401 0.38 10.81 -11.36
CA PHE A 401 -0.65 9.80 -11.57
C PHE A 401 -1.42 10.02 -12.87
N MET A 402 -1.96 11.21 -13.11
CA MET A 402 -2.70 11.55 -14.32
C MET A 402 -1.80 11.57 -15.57
N MET A 403 -0.55 12.04 -15.43
CA MET A 403 0.43 12.03 -16.51
C MET A 403 0.74 10.61 -16.99
N ASN A 404 0.96 9.67 -16.07
CA ASN A 404 1.18 8.26 -16.42
C ASN A 404 -0.02 7.67 -17.15
N GLN A 405 -1.26 7.88 -16.67
CA GLN A 405 -2.48 7.44 -17.34
C GLN A 405 -2.58 8.00 -18.78
N TYR A 406 -2.24 9.26 -18.95
CA TYR A 406 -2.23 9.91 -20.26
C TYR A 406 -1.18 9.27 -21.19
N GLN A 407 0.07 9.06 -20.73
CA GLN A 407 1.14 8.43 -21.51
C GLN A 407 0.72 7.00 -21.93
N TRP A 408 0.24 6.19 -20.99
CA TRP A 408 -0.19 4.81 -21.29
C TRP A 408 -1.36 4.75 -22.28
N SER A 409 -2.29 5.71 -22.21
CA SER A 409 -3.41 5.77 -23.15
C SER A 409 -3.00 6.03 -24.61
N ARG A 410 -1.82 6.60 -24.82
CA ARG A 410 -1.28 6.93 -26.14
C ARG A 410 -0.39 5.84 -26.74
N ASP A 411 0.03 4.88 -25.94
CA ASP A 411 0.81 3.72 -26.38
C ASP A 411 -0.13 2.52 -26.65
N PRO A 412 -0.36 2.13 -27.92
CA PRO A 412 -1.32 1.06 -28.25
C PRO A 412 -0.91 -0.31 -27.66
N GLU A 413 0.39 -0.64 -27.67
CA GLU A 413 0.90 -1.91 -27.17
C GLU A 413 0.76 -1.98 -25.65
N LEU A 414 1.17 -0.93 -24.96
CA LEU A 414 1.02 -0.86 -23.51
C LEU A 414 -0.44 -0.84 -23.07
N ARG A 415 -1.31 -0.16 -23.81
CA ARG A 415 -2.76 -0.16 -23.53
C ARG A 415 -3.36 -1.55 -23.70
N GLU A 416 -2.94 -2.31 -24.70
CA GLU A 416 -3.39 -3.69 -24.90
C GLU A 416 -2.89 -4.59 -23.76
N TRP A 417 -1.61 -4.48 -23.37
CA TRP A 417 -1.05 -5.20 -22.23
C TRP A 417 -1.78 -4.88 -20.92
N LEU A 418 -2.01 -3.60 -20.64
CA LEU A 418 -2.76 -3.14 -19.46
C LEU A 418 -4.15 -3.77 -19.39
N SER A 419 -4.86 -3.84 -20.51
CA SER A 419 -6.22 -4.38 -20.56
C SER A 419 -6.29 -5.88 -20.24
N HIS A 420 -5.17 -6.61 -20.34
CA HIS A 420 -5.05 -8.02 -20.00
C HIS A 420 -4.34 -8.29 -18.68
N ASN A 421 -3.66 -7.28 -18.12
CA ASN A 421 -2.98 -7.45 -16.85
C ASN A 421 -4.00 -7.37 -15.69
N ARG A 422 -4.24 -8.51 -15.03
CA ARG A 422 -5.21 -8.58 -13.92
C ARG A 422 -4.88 -7.63 -12.75
N LEU A 423 -3.61 -7.26 -12.56
CA LEU A 423 -3.19 -6.34 -11.49
C LEU A 423 -3.59 -4.89 -11.79
N ASP A 424 -3.88 -4.54 -13.04
CA ASP A 424 -4.39 -3.21 -13.40
C ASP A 424 -5.82 -3.00 -12.88
N GLY A 425 -6.71 -3.96 -13.10
CA GLY A 425 -8.09 -3.98 -12.62
C GLY A 425 -9.05 -2.95 -13.25
N PHE A 426 -8.53 -1.84 -13.77
CA PHE A 426 -9.33 -0.73 -14.30
C PHE A 426 -9.47 -0.79 -15.82
N SER A 427 -8.37 -0.97 -16.55
CA SER A 427 -8.38 -1.02 -18.02
C SER A 427 -9.21 -2.17 -18.56
N GLY A 428 -9.19 -3.31 -17.86
CA GLY A 428 -10.06 -4.45 -18.17
C GLY A 428 -11.54 -4.14 -18.03
N MET A 429 -11.94 -3.40 -17.00
CA MET A 429 -13.33 -2.96 -16.81
C MET A 429 -13.78 -2.06 -17.96
N VAL A 430 -12.96 -1.05 -18.32
CA VAL A 430 -13.27 -0.10 -19.40
C VAL A 430 -13.34 -0.80 -20.77
N ARG A 431 -12.44 -1.76 -21.03
CA ARG A 431 -12.44 -2.54 -22.28
C ARG A 431 -13.71 -3.36 -22.47
N ASN A 432 -14.24 -3.94 -21.40
CA ASN A 432 -15.35 -4.89 -21.43
C ASN A 432 -16.74 -4.24 -21.37
N ILE A 433 -16.83 -2.90 -21.46
CA ILE A 433 -18.11 -2.20 -21.48
C ILE A 433 -18.85 -2.45 -22.79
N ASP A 434 -20.15 -2.75 -22.71
CA ASP A 434 -21.02 -2.70 -23.86
C ASP A 434 -21.09 -1.25 -24.40
N LYS A 435 -20.84 -1.09 -25.69
CA LYS A 435 -20.91 0.22 -26.37
C LYS A 435 -22.29 0.85 -26.32
N ASN A 436 -23.33 0.06 -26.09
CA ASN A 436 -24.71 0.50 -25.95
C ASN A 436 -25.11 0.79 -24.48
N ASP A 437 -24.23 0.59 -23.52
CA ASP A 437 -24.47 0.96 -22.12
C ASP A 437 -24.28 2.47 -21.94
N GLU A 438 -25.37 3.20 -22.16
CA GLU A 438 -25.37 4.68 -22.13
C GLU A 438 -24.89 5.23 -20.79
N GLU A 439 -25.22 4.59 -19.66
CA GLU A 439 -24.83 5.04 -18.33
C GLU A 439 -23.30 4.96 -18.15
N LYS A 440 -22.69 3.81 -18.46
CA LYS A 440 -21.24 3.66 -18.38
C LYS A 440 -20.49 4.53 -19.38
N GLN A 441 -21.03 4.71 -20.58
CA GLN A 441 -20.46 5.63 -21.57
C GLN A 441 -20.51 7.07 -21.09
N ALA A 442 -21.59 7.50 -20.42
CA ALA A 442 -21.69 8.82 -19.83
C ALA A 442 -20.64 9.05 -18.74
N ILE A 443 -20.37 8.05 -17.88
CA ILE A 443 -19.30 8.12 -16.86
C ILE A 443 -17.93 8.31 -17.52
N LEU A 444 -17.62 7.55 -18.56
CA LEU A 444 -16.36 7.70 -19.30
C LEU A 444 -16.25 9.07 -19.97
N GLN A 445 -17.36 9.61 -20.47
CA GLN A 445 -17.37 10.94 -21.08
C GLN A 445 -17.09 12.02 -20.03
N ARG A 446 -17.76 11.97 -18.87
CA ARG A 446 -17.50 12.88 -17.73
C ARG A 446 -16.02 12.85 -17.31
N MET A 447 -15.44 11.66 -17.20
CA MET A 447 -14.02 11.49 -16.86
C MET A 447 -13.09 12.15 -17.90
N ARG A 448 -13.38 11.99 -19.20
CA ARG A 448 -12.60 12.60 -20.28
C ARG A 448 -12.72 14.13 -20.27
N ASP A 449 -13.94 14.65 -20.12
CA ASP A 449 -14.21 16.08 -20.14
C ASP A 449 -13.55 16.81 -18.97
N SER A 450 -13.47 16.14 -17.80
CA SER A 450 -12.89 16.70 -16.58
C SER A 450 -11.37 16.54 -16.48
N ALA A 451 -10.74 15.65 -17.24
CA ALA A 451 -9.31 15.31 -17.07
C ALA A 451 -8.37 16.51 -17.28
N MET A 452 -8.53 17.26 -18.39
CA MET A 452 -7.68 18.42 -18.66
C MET A 452 -7.97 19.62 -17.73
N PRO A 453 -9.23 19.99 -17.43
CA PRO A 453 -9.53 20.98 -16.41
C PRO A 453 -8.97 20.60 -15.03
N ALA A 454 -9.07 19.34 -14.62
CA ALA A 454 -8.51 18.84 -13.37
C ALA A 454 -6.98 19.02 -13.34
N MET A 455 -6.28 18.64 -14.39
CA MET A 455 -4.82 18.81 -14.47
C MET A 455 -4.41 20.28 -14.33
N ALA A 456 -5.07 21.18 -15.02
CA ALA A 456 -4.79 22.61 -14.92
C ALA A 456 -5.03 23.17 -13.51
N LYS A 457 -6.11 22.71 -12.85
CA LYS A 457 -6.43 23.10 -11.48
C LYS A 457 -5.39 22.58 -10.48
N LEU A 458 -4.95 21.31 -10.61
CA LEU A 458 -3.89 20.73 -9.76
C LEU A 458 -2.59 21.54 -9.87
N GLN A 459 -2.19 21.95 -11.08
CA GLN A 459 -1.00 22.79 -11.27
C GLN A 459 -1.14 24.14 -10.58
N THR A 460 -2.35 24.74 -10.59
CA THR A 460 -2.63 25.97 -9.85
C THR A 460 -2.45 25.76 -8.35
N PHE A 461 -3.05 24.71 -7.78
CA PHE A 461 -2.95 24.41 -6.35
C PHE A 461 -1.51 24.08 -5.91
N VAL A 462 -0.73 23.35 -6.72
CA VAL A 462 0.70 23.13 -6.43
C VAL A 462 1.46 24.45 -6.37
N SER A 463 1.21 25.35 -7.32
CA SER A 463 1.85 26.67 -7.32
C SER A 463 1.45 27.54 -6.12
N GLU A 464 0.23 27.37 -5.58
CA GLU A 464 -0.21 28.02 -4.34
C GLU A 464 0.50 27.43 -3.11
N LEU A 465 0.64 26.10 -3.05
CA LEU A 465 1.34 25.41 -1.96
C LEU A 465 2.83 25.78 -1.91
N GLU A 466 3.50 25.86 -3.06
CA GLU A 466 4.90 26.27 -3.16
C GLU A 466 5.13 27.71 -2.68
N LYS A 467 4.17 28.61 -2.89
CA LYS A 467 4.26 30.01 -2.41
C LYS A 467 3.99 30.14 -0.90
N ALA A 468 3.30 29.17 -0.30
CA ALA A 468 2.96 29.14 1.12
C ALA A 468 4.00 28.43 2.00
N SER A 469 4.93 27.67 1.39
CA SER A 469 6.04 26.95 2.03
C SER A 469 7.27 27.84 2.15
#